data_953c89724c9a2222603dd8844bc60e16
#
_entry.id   953c89724c9a2222603dd8844bc60e16
#
_cell.length_a   1.000
_cell.length_b   1.000
_cell.length_c   1.000
_cell.angle_alpha   90.00
_cell.angle_beta   90.00
_cell.angle_gamma   90.00
#
_symmetry.space_group_name_H-M   'P 1'
#
loop_
_entity.id
_entity.type
_entity.pdbx_description
1 polymer ?
#
loop_
_entity_poly.entity_id
_entity_poly.type
_entity_poly.pdbx_seq_one_letter_code
_entity_poly.pdbx_strand_id
1 'polypeptide(L)'
;VENKVLAEFAELIREKKTQPYSGELKTGVDLGTANIVIAVTDSENRPVAGASAPSHVVKDGIVVDFIGAIRTVKELKAQLEERLGVSLDTAATAIPPGIMSGNVRCISNVVEGAGFEVTNVVDEPTAAAAVLGITDGAVVDVGGGTTGISILKDGKVIFTADEATGGTHMTLVLAGYYGISLEEAEELKKDPSKEADVFPIIKPVVSKMASIVKRFLEGQEVDKAYVVGGACCFKEFETVFEKELGIPAERKVVSVWGSWGEESLFHTLGEDLFRVCEKLKQQGYAF
;
A
#
# COMPACT_ATOMS: atom_id res chain seq x y z
N VAL A 1 -7.45 -8.21 14.53
CA VAL A 1 -7.17 -9.61 14.11
C VAL A 1 -5.99 -9.55 13.17
N GLU A 2 -4.88 -10.19 13.56
CA GLU A 2 -3.67 -10.27 12.75
C GLU A 2 -3.98 -11.01 11.43
N ASN A 3 -3.69 -10.37 10.30
CA ASN A 3 -3.85 -11.03 9.01
C ASN A 3 -2.63 -11.95 8.79
N LYS A 4 -2.85 -13.27 8.89
CA LYS A 4 -1.79 -14.28 8.79
C LYS A 4 -1.03 -14.22 7.46
N VAL A 5 -1.70 -13.93 6.37
CA VAL A 5 -1.11 -13.85 5.03
C VAL A 5 -0.07 -12.72 4.97
N LEU A 6 -0.41 -11.56 5.52
CA LEU A 6 0.51 -10.41 5.56
C LEU A 6 1.70 -10.65 6.48
N ALA A 7 1.48 -11.25 7.66
CA ALA A 7 2.57 -11.60 8.57
C ALA A 7 3.55 -12.60 7.93
N GLU A 8 3.03 -13.57 7.18
CA GLU A 8 3.80 -14.55 6.44
C GLU A 8 4.64 -13.90 5.32
N PHE A 9 4.06 -12.97 4.53
CA PHE A 9 4.82 -12.21 3.55
C PHE A 9 5.93 -11.37 4.17
N ALA A 10 5.63 -10.67 5.25
CA ALA A 10 6.61 -9.87 5.97
C ALA A 10 7.81 -10.71 6.41
N GLU A 11 7.56 -11.92 6.91
CA GLU A 11 8.62 -12.86 7.27
C GLU A 11 9.44 -13.31 6.05
N LEU A 12 8.78 -13.67 4.93
CA LEU A 12 9.45 -14.07 3.69
C LEU A 12 10.37 -12.98 3.13
N ILE A 13 9.92 -11.71 3.18
CA ILE A 13 10.74 -10.58 2.75
C ILE A 13 11.94 -10.39 3.68
N ARG A 14 11.70 -10.32 4.99
CA ARG A 14 12.73 -10.08 6.01
C ARG A 14 13.81 -11.16 5.98
N GLU A 15 13.40 -12.42 5.90
CA GLU A 15 14.31 -13.56 5.94
C GLU A 15 14.83 -13.96 4.55
N LYS A 16 14.35 -13.30 3.49
CA LYS A 16 14.68 -13.60 2.08
C LYS A 16 14.45 -15.07 1.74
N LYS A 17 13.40 -15.65 2.30
CA LYS A 17 13.01 -17.05 2.10
C LYS A 17 11.98 -17.20 1.00
N THR A 18 11.80 -18.42 0.55
CA THR A 18 10.71 -18.85 -0.33
C THR A 18 9.95 -19.99 0.33
N GLN A 19 8.68 -20.16 -0.05
CA GLN A 19 7.87 -21.29 0.35
C GLN A 19 7.61 -22.24 -0.83
N PRO A 20 7.38 -23.54 -0.57
CA PRO A 20 6.88 -24.45 -1.59
C PRO A 20 5.56 -23.95 -2.15
N TYR A 21 5.38 -24.02 -3.45
CA TYR A 21 4.20 -23.53 -4.14
C TYR A 21 3.61 -24.58 -5.09
N SER A 22 2.37 -24.36 -5.50
CA SER A 22 1.65 -25.20 -6.46
C SER A 22 1.05 -24.35 -7.59
N GLY A 23 1.10 -24.88 -8.80
CA GLY A 23 0.53 -24.21 -9.98
C GLY A 23 1.36 -23.02 -10.45
N GLU A 24 0.70 -22.06 -11.08
CA GLU A 24 1.29 -20.87 -11.66
C GLU A 24 1.57 -19.81 -10.60
N LEU A 25 2.70 -19.13 -10.72
CA LEU A 25 3.04 -17.99 -9.86
C LEU A 25 2.40 -16.71 -10.38
N LYS A 26 1.94 -15.89 -9.45
CA LYS A 26 1.36 -14.57 -9.70
C LYS A 26 2.20 -13.52 -9.01
N THR A 27 2.46 -12.42 -9.68
CA THR A 27 3.32 -11.35 -9.17
C THR A 27 2.55 -10.05 -9.07
N GLY A 28 2.72 -9.35 -7.94
CA GLY A 28 2.27 -7.98 -7.75
C GLY A 28 3.47 -7.06 -7.55
N VAL A 29 3.41 -5.87 -8.15
CA VAL A 29 4.43 -4.81 -8.00
C VAL A 29 3.78 -3.54 -7.48
N ASP A 30 4.29 -3.03 -6.36
CA ASP A 30 3.90 -1.75 -5.79
C ASP A 30 5.08 -0.75 -5.88
N LEU A 31 4.83 0.38 -6.54
CA LEU A 31 5.77 1.50 -6.65
C LEU A 31 5.45 2.57 -5.61
N GLY A 32 5.58 2.23 -4.33
CA GLY A 32 5.26 3.14 -3.24
C GLY A 32 6.27 4.28 -3.06
N THR A 33 5.82 5.36 -2.42
CA THR A 33 6.67 6.52 -2.09
C THR A 33 7.77 6.16 -1.08
N ALA A 34 7.47 5.29 -0.12
CA ALA A 34 8.42 4.87 0.91
C ALA A 34 9.25 3.64 0.50
N ASN A 35 8.61 2.67 -0.16
CA ASN A 35 9.22 1.42 -0.57
C ASN A 35 8.68 0.99 -1.94
N ILE A 36 9.51 0.28 -2.72
CA ILE A 36 9.07 -0.54 -3.84
C ILE A 36 9.02 -1.98 -3.33
N VAL A 37 7.93 -2.67 -3.60
CA VAL A 37 7.69 -4.05 -3.13
C VAL A 37 7.26 -4.93 -4.28
N ILE A 38 7.78 -6.17 -4.31
CA ILE A 38 7.29 -7.23 -5.19
C ILE A 38 6.85 -8.40 -4.31
N ALA A 39 5.62 -8.85 -4.48
CA ALA A 39 5.07 -10.04 -3.85
C ALA A 39 4.76 -11.11 -4.88
N VAL A 40 5.02 -12.37 -4.52
CA VAL A 40 4.74 -13.54 -5.34
C VAL A 40 3.86 -14.51 -4.57
N THR A 41 2.75 -14.89 -5.18
CA THR A 41 1.83 -15.91 -4.65
C THR A 41 1.72 -17.09 -5.61
N ASP A 42 1.19 -18.21 -5.12
CA ASP A 42 0.86 -19.35 -5.97
C ASP A 42 -0.59 -19.30 -6.50
N SER A 43 -0.98 -20.35 -7.23
CA SER A 43 -2.34 -20.45 -7.80
C SER A 43 -3.46 -20.50 -6.75
N GLU A 44 -3.13 -20.86 -5.51
CA GLU A 44 -4.06 -20.91 -4.36
C GLU A 44 -3.97 -19.67 -3.47
N ASN A 45 -3.18 -18.66 -3.89
CA ASN A 45 -3.09 -17.37 -3.21
C ASN A 45 -2.24 -17.40 -1.93
N ARG A 46 -1.40 -18.40 -1.83
CA ARG A 46 -0.51 -18.50 -0.69
C ARG A 46 0.77 -17.70 -0.96
N PRO A 47 1.28 -17.00 0.04
CA PRO A 47 2.58 -16.34 -0.05
C PRO A 47 3.67 -17.31 -0.44
N VAL A 48 4.49 -16.95 -1.43
CA VAL A 48 5.61 -17.77 -1.90
C VAL A 48 6.94 -17.07 -1.69
N ALA A 49 7.04 -15.81 -2.08
CA ALA A 49 8.24 -15.00 -1.95
C ALA A 49 7.90 -13.51 -1.98
N GLY A 50 8.81 -12.69 -1.47
CA GLY A 50 8.71 -11.24 -1.60
C GLY A 50 10.06 -10.57 -1.53
N ALA A 51 10.12 -9.36 -2.07
CA ALA A 51 11.30 -8.50 -2.01
C ALA A 51 10.89 -7.04 -1.88
N SER A 52 11.66 -6.25 -1.14
CA SER A 52 11.42 -4.82 -0.98
C SER A 52 12.71 -4.02 -1.01
N ALA A 53 12.60 -2.76 -1.43
CA ALA A 53 13.69 -1.79 -1.34
C ALA A 53 13.13 -0.40 -0.97
N PRO A 54 13.87 0.41 -0.19
CA PRO A 54 13.51 1.80 0.04
C PRO A 54 13.37 2.56 -1.28
N SER A 55 12.34 3.41 -1.38
CA SER A 55 12.05 4.19 -2.58
C SER A 55 12.43 5.65 -2.39
N HIS A 56 13.11 6.21 -3.41
CA HIS A 56 13.32 7.64 -3.57
C HIS A 56 12.93 8.09 -4.99
N VAL A 57 12.30 7.17 -5.74
CA VAL A 57 11.98 7.34 -7.17
C VAL A 57 10.52 7.70 -7.39
N VAL A 58 9.69 7.60 -6.34
CA VAL A 58 8.28 8.01 -6.33
C VAL A 58 8.07 9.07 -5.26
N LYS A 59 7.34 10.11 -5.59
CA LYS A 59 6.95 11.17 -4.67
C LYS A 59 5.46 11.49 -4.86
N ASP A 60 4.70 11.42 -3.77
CA ASP A 60 3.27 11.72 -3.76
C ASP A 60 2.51 11.00 -4.90
N GLY A 61 2.79 9.70 -5.08
CA GLY A 61 2.18 8.85 -6.11
C GLY A 61 2.68 9.10 -7.55
N ILE A 62 3.70 9.95 -7.75
CA ILE A 62 4.25 10.29 -9.06
C ILE A 62 5.69 9.77 -9.17
N VAL A 63 6.00 9.07 -10.26
CA VAL A 63 7.37 8.63 -10.57
C VAL A 63 8.21 9.85 -10.94
N VAL A 64 9.22 10.18 -10.12
CA VAL A 64 10.13 11.32 -10.31
C VAL A 64 11.49 10.91 -10.86
N ASP A 65 11.87 9.63 -10.71
CA ASP A 65 13.06 9.02 -11.33
C ASP A 65 12.65 7.73 -12.05
N PHE A 66 12.29 7.85 -13.32
CA PHE A 66 11.82 6.74 -14.14
C PHE A 66 12.86 5.63 -14.31
N ILE A 67 14.12 6.00 -14.59
CA ILE A 67 15.19 5.03 -14.81
C ILE A 67 15.59 4.35 -13.50
N GLY A 68 15.65 5.11 -12.41
CA GLY A 68 15.89 4.56 -11.07
C GLY A 68 14.80 3.57 -10.66
N ALA A 69 13.53 3.89 -10.95
CA ALA A 69 12.40 3.00 -10.68
C ALA A 69 12.52 1.67 -11.45
N ILE A 70 12.76 1.72 -12.76
CA ILE A 70 12.99 0.51 -13.58
C ILE A 70 14.14 -0.33 -13.01
N ARG A 71 15.25 0.29 -12.69
CA ARG A 71 16.42 -0.39 -12.14
C ARG A 71 16.08 -1.11 -10.83
N THR A 72 15.41 -0.42 -9.90
CA THR A 72 15.04 -1.01 -8.60
C THR A 72 14.08 -2.19 -8.78
N VAL A 73 13.03 -2.05 -9.60
CA VAL A 73 12.09 -3.16 -9.87
C VAL A 73 12.83 -4.34 -10.51
N LYS A 74 13.72 -4.09 -11.48
CA LYS A 74 14.52 -5.11 -12.15
C LYS A 74 15.45 -5.85 -11.19
N GLU A 75 16.08 -5.15 -10.25
CA GLU A 75 16.94 -5.73 -9.22
C GLU A 75 16.14 -6.62 -8.25
N LEU A 76 14.96 -6.18 -7.82
CA LEU A 76 14.07 -6.96 -6.96
C LEU A 76 13.53 -8.21 -7.69
N LYS A 77 13.14 -8.06 -8.98
CA LYS A 77 12.74 -9.17 -9.85
C LYS A 77 13.83 -10.22 -9.94
N ALA A 78 15.06 -9.82 -10.27
CA ALA A 78 16.19 -10.73 -10.40
C ALA A 78 16.49 -11.49 -9.09
N GLN A 79 16.40 -10.83 -7.94
CA GLN A 79 16.55 -11.48 -6.63
C GLN A 79 15.47 -12.55 -6.38
N LEU A 80 14.23 -12.29 -6.81
CA LEU A 80 13.14 -13.25 -6.67
C LEU A 80 13.29 -14.43 -7.62
N GLU A 81 13.62 -14.17 -8.89
CA GLU A 81 13.87 -15.21 -9.90
C GLU A 81 15.03 -16.13 -9.50
N GLU A 82 16.13 -15.57 -8.96
CA GLU A 82 17.25 -16.36 -8.43
C GLU A 82 16.82 -17.27 -7.28
N ARG A 83 16.01 -16.75 -6.34
CA ARG A 83 15.53 -17.53 -5.18
C ARG A 83 14.50 -18.60 -5.55
N LEU A 84 13.64 -18.31 -6.52
CA LEU A 84 12.58 -19.21 -6.97
C LEU A 84 13.07 -20.23 -8.01
N GLY A 85 14.15 -19.92 -8.72
CA GLY A 85 14.67 -20.75 -9.81
C GLY A 85 13.80 -20.73 -11.07
N VAL A 86 12.91 -19.74 -11.24
CA VAL A 86 11.99 -19.58 -12.38
C VAL A 86 11.89 -18.12 -12.79
N SER A 87 11.48 -17.86 -14.04
CA SER A 87 11.18 -16.50 -14.51
C SER A 87 9.83 -16.02 -14.00
N LEU A 88 9.75 -14.72 -13.75
CA LEU A 88 8.53 -13.99 -13.40
C LEU A 88 8.18 -13.07 -14.58
N ASP A 89 7.35 -13.55 -15.51
CA ASP A 89 7.13 -12.85 -16.80
C ASP A 89 5.98 -11.84 -16.74
N THR A 90 5.00 -12.04 -15.86
CA THR A 90 3.81 -11.20 -15.75
C THR A 90 3.69 -10.56 -14.36
N ALA A 91 3.08 -9.38 -14.29
CA ALA A 91 2.76 -8.74 -13.02
C ALA A 91 1.50 -7.89 -13.09
N ALA A 92 0.77 -7.81 -11.97
CA ALA A 92 -0.16 -6.73 -11.73
C ALA A 92 0.54 -5.58 -11.00
N THR A 93 0.04 -4.35 -11.12
CA THR A 93 0.59 -3.19 -10.39
C THR A 93 -0.49 -2.36 -9.73
N ALA A 94 -0.15 -1.79 -8.57
CA ALA A 94 -1.03 -0.87 -7.86
C ALA A 94 -0.74 0.59 -8.24
N ILE A 95 -1.75 1.43 -8.12
CA ILE A 95 -1.68 2.87 -8.37
C ILE A 95 -2.49 3.63 -7.31
N PRO A 96 -2.12 4.87 -6.96
CA PRO A 96 -3.00 5.74 -6.21
C PRO A 96 -4.33 5.98 -6.97
N PRO A 97 -5.48 6.02 -6.29
CA PRO A 97 -6.76 6.19 -6.97
C PRO A 97 -6.90 7.59 -7.58
N GLY A 98 -7.57 7.67 -8.72
CA GLY A 98 -7.89 8.95 -9.35
C GLY A 98 -6.73 9.70 -10.01
N ILE A 99 -5.54 9.09 -10.11
CA ILE A 99 -4.41 9.72 -10.80
C ILE A 99 -4.64 9.86 -12.31
N MET A 100 -3.97 10.84 -12.91
CA MET A 100 -4.07 11.07 -14.36
C MET A 100 -3.58 9.87 -15.17
N SER A 101 -4.23 9.59 -16.29
CA SER A 101 -3.89 8.46 -17.18
C SER A 101 -2.42 8.44 -17.64
N GLY A 102 -1.76 9.59 -17.69
CA GLY A 102 -0.33 9.70 -17.96
C GLY A 102 0.52 9.09 -16.85
N ASN A 103 0.15 9.29 -15.60
CA ASN A 103 0.85 8.71 -14.44
C ASN A 103 0.61 7.21 -14.35
N VAL A 104 -0.61 6.75 -14.62
CA VAL A 104 -0.93 5.31 -14.72
C VAL A 104 -0.02 4.63 -15.73
N ARG A 105 0.09 5.20 -16.94
CA ARG A 105 1.00 4.67 -17.98
C ARG A 105 2.47 4.73 -17.57
N CYS A 106 2.87 5.77 -16.84
CA CYS A 106 4.25 5.86 -16.35
C CYS A 106 4.58 4.72 -15.38
N ILE A 107 3.69 4.41 -14.45
CA ILE A 107 3.85 3.29 -13.52
C ILE A 107 3.89 1.96 -14.28
N SER A 108 2.94 1.71 -15.18
CA SER A 108 2.94 0.49 -16.00
C SER A 108 4.23 0.35 -16.82
N ASN A 109 4.67 1.44 -17.46
CA ASN A 109 5.91 1.43 -18.26
C ASN A 109 7.18 1.18 -17.40
N VAL A 110 7.19 1.55 -16.11
CA VAL A 110 8.29 1.18 -15.20
C VAL A 110 8.32 -0.33 -15.01
N VAL A 111 7.17 -0.95 -14.74
CA VAL A 111 7.04 -2.40 -14.53
C VAL A 111 7.39 -3.16 -15.82
N GLU A 112 6.91 -2.71 -16.97
CA GLU A 112 7.27 -3.28 -18.28
C GLU A 112 8.75 -3.09 -18.60
N GLY A 113 9.32 -1.93 -18.30
CA GLY A 113 10.76 -1.65 -18.47
C GLY A 113 11.65 -2.55 -17.61
N ALA A 114 11.13 -3.07 -16.51
CA ALA A 114 11.81 -4.05 -15.68
C ALA A 114 11.70 -5.49 -16.21
N GLY A 115 10.97 -5.71 -17.29
CA GLY A 115 10.84 -7.01 -17.98
C GLY A 115 9.64 -7.84 -17.52
N PHE A 116 8.59 -7.20 -17.03
CA PHE A 116 7.27 -7.82 -16.84
C PHE A 116 6.32 -7.47 -17.99
N GLU A 117 5.37 -8.33 -18.26
CA GLU A 117 4.14 -7.96 -18.95
C GLU A 117 3.12 -7.53 -17.89
N VAL A 118 2.60 -6.30 -17.97
CA VAL A 118 1.59 -5.81 -17.04
C VAL A 118 0.23 -6.35 -17.40
N THR A 119 -0.30 -7.24 -16.58
CA THR A 119 -1.60 -7.90 -16.82
C THR A 119 -2.77 -7.10 -16.29
N ASN A 120 -2.56 -6.36 -15.20
CA ASN A 120 -3.60 -5.57 -14.52
C ASN A 120 -3.03 -4.36 -13.80
N VAL A 121 -3.87 -3.32 -13.70
CA VAL A 121 -3.62 -2.13 -12.89
C VAL A 121 -4.83 -1.90 -12.00
N VAL A 122 -4.62 -1.70 -10.69
CA VAL A 122 -5.69 -1.49 -9.71
C VAL A 122 -5.30 -0.37 -8.74
N ASP A 123 -6.27 0.36 -8.21
CA ASP A 123 -5.98 1.32 -7.15
C ASP A 123 -5.70 0.64 -5.81
N GLU A 124 -4.78 1.24 -5.04
CA GLU A 124 -4.24 0.70 -3.79
C GLU A 124 -5.33 0.35 -2.76
N PRO A 125 -6.31 1.25 -2.42
CA PRO A 125 -7.35 0.90 -1.46
C PRO A 125 -8.27 -0.23 -1.93
N THR A 126 -8.51 -0.34 -3.25
CA THR A 126 -9.29 -1.45 -3.83
C THR A 126 -8.54 -2.78 -3.69
N ALA A 127 -7.23 -2.78 -3.94
CA ALA A 127 -6.39 -3.95 -3.71
C ALA A 127 -6.41 -4.37 -2.22
N ALA A 128 -6.29 -3.40 -1.31
CA ALA A 128 -6.37 -3.65 0.13
C ALA A 128 -7.75 -4.21 0.55
N ALA A 129 -8.84 -3.68 -0.02
CA ALA A 129 -10.19 -4.19 0.23
C ALA A 129 -10.31 -5.68 -0.13
N ALA A 130 -9.73 -6.08 -1.26
CA ALA A 130 -9.75 -7.46 -1.73
C ALA A 130 -8.99 -8.39 -0.78
N VAL A 131 -7.77 -8.02 -0.37
CA VAL A 131 -6.96 -8.79 0.60
C VAL A 131 -7.69 -8.98 1.92
N LEU A 132 -8.41 -7.96 2.38
CA LEU A 132 -9.12 -7.96 3.64
C LEU A 132 -10.52 -8.58 3.55
N GLY A 133 -11.00 -8.90 2.35
CA GLY A 133 -12.35 -9.41 2.11
C GLY A 133 -13.45 -8.39 2.43
N ILE A 134 -13.15 -7.09 2.27
CA ILE A 134 -14.11 -6.00 2.54
C ILE A 134 -15.00 -5.83 1.32
N THR A 135 -16.31 -5.92 1.53
CA THR A 135 -17.32 -5.75 0.48
C THR A 135 -18.11 -4.46 0.63
N ASP A 136 -18.14 -3.89 1.83
CA ASP A 136 -18.94 -2.71 2.17
C ASP A 136 -18.19 -1.78 3.11
N GLY A 137 -18.26 -0.47 2.84
CA GLY A 137 -17.58 0.55 3.62
C GLY A 137 -16.50 1.31 2.85
N ALA A 138 -15.77 2.16 3.55
CA ALA A 138 -14.65 2.91 2.99
C ALA A 138 -13.33 2.26 3.38
N VAL A 139 -12.47 1.96 2.42
CA VAL A 139 -11.07 1.58 2.66
C VAL A 139 -10.21 2.80 2.42
N VAL A 140 -9.49 3.21 3.45
CA VAL A 140 -8.62 4.39 3.47
C VAL A 140 -7.19 3.92 3.60
N ASP A 141 -6.41 4.17 2.57
CA ASP A 141 -4.99 3.83 2.55
C ASP A 141 -4.15 5.07 2.85
N VAL A 142 -3.42 5.01 3.95
CA VAL A 142 -2.52 6.09 4.38
C VAL A 142 -1.08 5.65 4.13
N GLY A 143 -0.64 5.91 2.92
CA GLY A 143 0.72 5.60 2.45
C GLY A 143 1.77 6.61 2.92
N GLY A 144 2.98 6.49 2.34
CA GLY A 144 4.08 7.43 2.61
C GLY A 144 3.81 8.83 2.04
N GLY A 145 3.28 8.92 0.82
CA GLY A 145 3.07 10.18 0.09
C GLY A 145 1.62 10.63 0.01
N THR A 146 0.69 9.67 -0.11
CA THR A 146 -0.72 9.95 -0.39
C THR A 146 -1.65 9.29 0.65
N THR A 147 -2.90 9.76 0.66
CA THR A 147 -4.03 9.11 1.33
C THR A 147 -5.11 8.88 0.30
N GLY A 148 -5.25 7.60 -0.08
CA GLY A 148 -6.25 7.13 -1.04
C GLY A 148 -7.49 6.60 -0.34
N ILE A 149 -8.62 6.63 -1.03
CA ILE A 149 -9.88 6.05 -0.55
C ILE A 149 -10.60 5.32 -1.67
N SER A 150 -11.14 4.14 -1.36
CA SER A 150 -12.14 3.43 -2.15
C SER A 150 -13.38 3.14 -1.30
N ILE A 151 -14.55 3.50 -1.81
CA ILE A 151 -15.84 3.17 -1.17
C ILE A 151 -16.43 1.99 -1.93
N LEU A 152 -16.76 0.94 -1.17
CA LEU A 152 -17.33 -0.29 -1.69
C LEU A 152 -18.77 -0.45 -1.20
N LYS A 153 -19.63 -0.96 -2.09
CA LYS A 153 -21.01 -1.39 -1.80
C LYS A 153 -21.29 -2.69 -2.56
N ASP A 154 -21.72 -3.73 -1.84
CA ASP A 154 -21.97 -5.07 -2.40
C ASP A 154 -20.75 -5.63 -3.18
N GLY A 155 -19.54 -5.38 -2.70
CA GLY A 155 -18.28 -5.79 -3.33
C GLY A 155 -17.89 -5.00 -4.58
N LYS A 156 -18.59 -3.88 -4.87
CA LYS A 156 -18.28 -3.00 -6.01
C LYS A 156 -17.71 -1.68 -5.52
N VAL A 157 -16.67 -1.22 -6.18
CA VAL A 157 -16.13 0.13 -5.98
C VAL A 157 -17.10 1.12 -6.60
N ILE A 158 -17.63 2.03 -5.77
CA ILE A 158 -18.58 3.07 -6.19
C ILE A 158 -17.97 4.47 -6.20
N PHE A 159 -16.84 4.65 -5.52
CA PHE A 159 -16.13 5.93 -5.47
C PHE A 159 -14.66 5.69 -5.15
N THR A 160 -13.78 6.47 -5.76
CA THR A 160 -12.35 6.53 -5.42
C THR A 160 -11.87 7.97 -5.43
N ALA A 161 -10.92 8.29 -4.54
CA ALA A 161 -10.23 9.58 -4.51
C ALA A 161 -8.84 9.42 -3.87
N ASP A 162 -7.98 10.41 -4.09
CA ASP A 162 -6.65 10.49 -3.50
C ASP A 162 -6.30 11.93 -3.13
N GLU A 163 -5.49 12.09 -2.11
CA GLU A 163 -4.94 13.39 -1.70
C GLU A 163 -3.45 13.21 -1.39
N ALA A 164 -2.63 14.15 -1.86
CA ALA A 164 -1.18 14.17 -1.61
C ALA A 164 -0.88 14.53 -0.14
N THR A 165 -1.21 13.62 0.76
CA THR A 165 -0.92 13.70 2.20
C THR A 165 -0.68 12.30 2.75
N GLY A 166 0.40 12.09 3.49
CA GLY A 166 0.80 10.77 3.95
C GLY A 166 1.85 10.84 5.06
N GLY A 167 2.50 9.73 5.33
CA GLY A 167 3.52 9.58 6.37
C GLY A 167 4.68 10.57 6.30
N THR A 168 5.05 11.00 5.08
CA THR A 168 6.08 12.03 4.86
C THR A 168 5.72 13.36 5.52
N HIS A 169 4.43 13.73 5.54
CA HIS A 169 3.99 14.95 6.23
C HIS A 169 4.16 14.86 7.75
N MET A 170 3.99 13.66 8.33
CA MET A 170 4.28 13.42 9.74
C MET A 170 5.77 13.58 10.01
N THR A 171 6.62 13.03 9.15
CA THR A 171 8.08 13.13 9.24
C THR A 171 8.56 14.58 9.16
N LEU A 172 8.00 15.37 8.23
CA LEU A 172 8.29 16.81 8.10
C LEU A 172 7.94 17.59 9.39
N VAL A 173 6.80 17.29 10.00
CA VAL A 173 6.39 17.95 11.27
C VAL A 173 7.33 17.58 12.41
N LEU A 174 7.74 16.31 12.51
CA LEU A 174 8.70 15.84 13.51
C LEU A 174 10.08 16.49 13.31
N ALA A 175 10.58 16.50 12.08
CA ALA A 175 11.85 17.14 11.74
C ALA A 175 11.87 18.62 12.15
N GLY A 176 10.78 19.34 11.83
CA GLY A 176 10.64 20.75 12.21
C GLY A 176 10.52 20.96 13.73
N TYR A 177 9.78 20.09 14.42
CA TYR A 177 9.58 20.19 15.88
C TYR A 177 10.88 19.95 16.67
N TYR A 178 11.65 18.93 16.28
CA TYR A 178 12.88 18.56 16.98
C TYR A 178 14.14 19.25 16.41
N GLY A 179 14.06 19.90 15.23
CA GLY A 179 15.20 20.51 14.56
C GLY A 179 16.24 19.48 14.07
N ILE A 180 15.77 18.32 13.62
CA ILE A 180 16.57 17.17 13.13
C ILE A 180 16.39 16.96 11.63
N SER A 181 17.23 16.12 11.02
CA SER A 181 17.10 15.74 9.62
C SER A 181 15.82 14.93 9.35
N LEU A 182 15.41 14.82 8.07
CA LEU A 182 14.25 14.00 7.69
C LEU A 182 14.50 12.52 7.97
N GLU A 183 15.72 12.06 7.77
CA GLU A 183 16.11 10.68 8.03
C GLU A 183 16.01 10.36 9.53
N GLU A 184 16.53 11.23 10.40
CA GLU A 184 16.42 11.07 11.86
C GLU A 184 14.96 11.14 12.33
N ALA A 185 14.15 12.02 11.73
CA ALA A 185 12.73 12.13 12.05
C ALA A 185 11.94 10.90 11.59
N GLU A 186 12.29 10.30 10.44
CA GLU A 186 11.70 9.07 9.94
C GLU A 186 12.02 7.89 10.87
N GLU A 187 13.27 7.74 11.29
CA GLU A 187 13.67 6.72 12.26
C GLU A 187 12.97 6.92 13.61
N LEU A 188 12.88 8.17 14.11
CA LEU A 188 12.15 8.48 15.32
C LEU A 188 10.66 8.13 15.21
N LYS A 189 10.04 8.42 14.07
CA LYS A 189 8.64 8.09 13.78
C LYS A 189 8.39 6.59 13.83
N LYS A 190 9.34 5.81 13.32
CA LYS A 190 9.28 4.33 13.23
C LYS A 190 9.61 3.61 14.54
N ASP A 191 10.14 4.29 15.54
CA ASP A 191 10.49 3.68 16.82
C ASP A 191 9.26 3.51 17.72
N PRO A 192 8.76 2.28 17.96
CA PRO A 192 7.58 2.05 18.78
C PRO A 192 7.76 2.52 20.23
N SER A 193 9.00 2.58 20.72
CA SER A 193 9.30 3.04 22.09
C SER A 193 9.08 4.55 22.25
N LYS A 194 9.02 5.29 21.14
CA LYS A 194 8.85 6.73 21.07
C LYS A 194 7.42 7.18 20.72
N GLU A 195 6.52 6.23 20.51
CA GLU A 195 5.14 6.53 20.09
C GLU A 195 4.45 7.56 21.00
N ALA A 196 4.62 7.43 22.31
CA ALA A 196 4.03 8.34 23.28
C ALA A 196 4.53 9.80 23.17
N ASP A 197 5.77 9.99 22.74
CA ASP A 197 6.37 11.30 22.51
C ASP A 197 6.07 11.85 21.12
N VAL A 198 6.02 10.97 20.12
CA VAL A 198 5.84 11.28 18.69
C VAL A 198 4.38 11.59 18.36
N PHE A 199 3.44 10.74 18.82
CA PHE A 199 2.05 10.83 18.38
C PHE A 199 1.38 12.18 18.69
N PRO A 200 1.56 12.80 19.86
CA PRO A 200 1.00 14.13 20.14
C PRO A 200 1.44 15.21 19.14
N ILE A 201 2.67 15.11 18.63
CA ILE A 201 3.26 16.07 17.68
C ILE A 201 2.64 15.90 16.30
N ILE A 202 2.44 14.65 15.83
CA ILE A 202 1.89 14.35 14.50
C ILE A 202 0.35 14.31 14.48
N LYS A 203 -0.31 14.26 15.63
CA LYS A 203 -1.78 14.18 15.73
C LYS A 203 -2.53 15.24 14.90
N PRO A 204 -2.08 16.51 14.80
CA PRO A 204 -2.71 17.48 13.91
C PRO A 204 -2.67 17.08 12.43
N VAL A 205 -1.60 16.38 11.99
CA VAL A 205 -1.49 15.86 10.63
C VAL A 205 -2.49 14.72 10.42
N VAL A 206 -2.60 13.80 11.37
CA VAL A 206 -3.56 12.70 11.36
C VAL A 206 -5.01 13.24 11.31
N SER A 207 -5.33 14.25 12.15
CA SER A 207 -6.65 14.91 12.13
C SER A 207 -6.94 15.58 10.78
N LYS A 208 -5.93 16.20 10.15
CA LYS A 208 -6.07 16.76 8.81
C LYS A 208 -6.38 15.67 7.78
N MET A 209 -5.65 14.54 7.80
CA MET A 209 -5.93 13.40 6.92
C MET A 209 -7.37 12.90 7.10
N ALA A 210 -7.79 12.68 8.33
CA ALA A 210 -9.14 12.25 8.64
C ALA A 210 -10.21 13.26 8.16
N SER A 211 -9.96 14.56 8.28
CA SER A 211 -10.87 15.61 7.77
C SER A 211 -10.94 15.64 6.24
N ILE A 212 -9.86 15.28 5.54
CA ILE A 212 -9.86 15.11 4.09
C ILE A 212 -10.70 13.91 3.70
N VAL A 213 -10.50 12.77 4.36
CA VAL A 213 -11.31 11.56 4.15
C VAL A 213 -12.79 11.88 4.41
N LYS A 214 -13.11 12.61 5.48
CA LYS A 214 -14.48 13.05 5.77
C LYS A 214 -15.13 13.78 4.60
N ARG A 215 -14.42 14.68 3.93
CA ARG A 215 -14.92 15.37 2.73
C ARG A 215 -15.22 14.42 1.58
N PHE A 216 -14.39 13.37 1.40
CA PHE A 216 -14.64 12.33 0.40
C PHE A 216 -15.88 11.48 0.72
N LEU A 217 -16.23 11.35 2.00
CA LEU A 217 -17.44 10.65 2.45
C LEU A 217 -18.72 11.50 2.35
N GLU A 218 -18.63 12.81 2.10
CA GLU A 218 -19.80 13.67 1.99
C GLU A 218 -20.70 13.22 0.85
N GLY A 219 -21.98 12.94 1.17
CA GLY A 219 -22.97 12.44 0.22
C GLY A 219 -22.89 10.95 -0.09
N GLN A 220 -21.98 10.22 0.57
CA GLN A 220 -21.86 8.76 0.46
C GLN A 220 -22.50 8.09 1.66
N GLU A 221 -23.16 6.95 1.44
CA GLU A 221 -23.71 6.10 2.52
C GLU A 221 -22.61 5.12 2.98
N VAL A 222 -21.85 5.50 4.01
CA VAL A 222 -20.76 4.68 4.57
C VAL A 222 -20.93 4.55 6.07
N ASP A 223 -21.09 3.31 6.55
CA ASP A 223 -21.29 3.02 7.97
C ASP A 223 -19.97 2.73 8.70
N LYS A 224 -18.90 2.42 7.98
CA LYS A 224 -17.60 2.05 8.57
C LYS A 224 -16.45 2.39 7.65
N ALA A 225 -15.34 2.83 8.24
CA ALA A 225 -14.06 3.01 7.57
C ALA A 225 -13.06 1.93 8.02
N TYR A 226 -12.25 1.45 7.07
CA TYR A 226 -11.12 0.56 7.31
C TYR A 226 -9.86 1.30 6.94
N VAL A 227 -8.95 1.50 7.89
CA VAL A 227 -7.72 2.27 7.67
C VAL A 227 -6.55 1.31 7.52
N VAL A 228 -5.85 1.42 6.42
CA VAL A 228 -4.68 0.62 6.03
C VAL A 228 -3.49 1.53 5.69
N GLY A 229 -2.37 0.93 5.32
CA GLY A 229 -1.16 1.65 4.92
C GLY A 229 -0.18 1.91 6.05
N GLY A 230 1.09 2.10 5.69
CA GLY A 230 2.21 2.19 6.64
C GLY A 230 2.15 3.35 7.62
N ALA A 231 1.52 4.44 7.25
CA ALA A 231 1.44 5.62 8.10
C ALA A 231 0.39 5.51 9.22
N CYS A 232 -0.51 4.50 9.19
CA CYS A 232 -1.56 4.35 10.20
C CYS A 232 -1.18 3.47 11.40
N CYS A 233 0.09 3.10 11.59
CA CYS A 233 0.53 2.13 12.60
C CYS A 233 0.43 2.58 14.05
N PHE A 234 0.29 3.85 14.31
CA PHE A 234 0.12 4.40 15.66
C PHE A 234 -1.15 3.90 16.33
N LYS A 235 -1.07 3.55 17.60
CA LYS A 235 -2.20 2.99 18.39
C LYS A 235 -3.42 3.89 18.43
N GLU A 236 -3.21 5.21 18.57
CA GLU A 236 -4.32 6.17 18.64
C GLU A 236 -4.85 6.61 17.26
N PHE A 237 -4.29 6.10 16.16
CA PHE A 237 -4.63 6.55 14.82
C PHE A 237 -6.12 6.36 14.51
N GLU A 238 -6.66 5.16 14.77
CA GLU A 238 -8.07 4.87 14.54
C GLU A 238 -9.00 5.73 15.38
N THR A 239 -8.64 6.01 16.65
CA THR A 239 -9.42 6.88 17.53
C THR A 239 -9.55 8.30 16.98
N VAL A 240 -8.47 8.83 16.36
CA VAL A 240 -8.53 10.14 15.69
C VAL A 240 -9.45 10.10 14.50
N PHE A 241 -9.35 9.04 13.66
CA PHE A 241 -10.21 8.86 12.50
C PHE A 241 -11.69 8.72 12.90
N GLU A 242 -12.03 7.86 13.86
CA GLU A 242 -13.40 7.71 14.37
C GLU A 242 -13.99 9.04 14.82
N LYS A 243 -13.23 9.81 15.61
CA LYS A 243 -13.68 11.09 16.09
C LYS A 243 -13.95 12.12 14.99
N GLU A 244 -13.08 12.18 13.98
CA GLU A 244 -13.21 13.15 12.88
C GLU A 244 -14.29 12.73 11.90
N LEU A 245 -14.36 11.44 11.55
CA LEU A 245 -15.33 10.91 10.58
C LEU A 245 -16.73 10.87 11.15
N GLY A 246 -16.88 10.58 12.44
CA GLY A 246 -18.17 10.37 13.12
C GLY A 246 -18.78 9.00 12.82
N ILE A 247 -18.03 8.07 12.28
CA ILE A 247 -18.38 6.67 12.03
C ILE A 247 -17.27 5.77 12.59
N PRO A 248 -17.53 4.50 12.89
CA PRO A 248 -16.51 3.55 13.32
C PRO A 248 -15.36 3.47 12.32
N ALA A 249 -14.13 3.51 12.81
CA ALA A 249 -12.94 3.26 12.02
C ALA A 249 -12.20 2.04 12.59
N GLU A 250 -11.79 1.13 11.73
CA GLU A 250 -11.03 -0.05 12.13
C GLU A 250 -9.67 -0.04 11.43
N ARG A 251 -8.61 -0.01 12.19
CA ARG A 251 -7.26 -0.10 11.65
C ARG A 251 -6.91 -1.54 11.31
N LYS A 252 -6.53 -1.80 10.08
CA LYS A 252 -6.08 -3.09 9.58
C LYS A 252 -4.58 -3.03 9.31
N VAL A 253 -3.79 -3.28 10.33
CA VAL A 253 -2.32 -3.29 10.25
C VAL A 253 -1.80 -4.66 10.63
N VAL A 254 -0.62 -5.00 10.14
CA VAL A 254 0.13 -6.16 10.59
C VAL A 254 1.05 -5.68 11.71
N SER A 255 0.84 -6.17 12.92
CA SER A 255 1.82 -5.96 13.99
C SER A 255 2.96 -6.95 13.82
N VAL A 256 3.86 -6.69 12.90
CA VAL A 256 5.14 -7.37 12.83
C VAL A 256 6.14 -6.50 13.56
N TRP A 257 6.73 -7.03 14.60
CA TRP A 257 7.76 -6.37 15.39
C TRP A 257 8.89 -5.89 14.48
N GLY A 258 8.98 -4.59 14.26
CA GLY A 258 10.24 -3.95 13.89
C GLY A 258 10.38 -3.26 12.56
N SER A 259 9.43 -3.22 11.64
CA SER A 259 9.64 -2.43 10.42
C SER A 259 8.35 -1.84 9.85
N TRP A 260 8.34 -0.52 9.78
CA TRP A 260 7.33 0.29 9.10
C TRP A 260 7.36 0.12 7.57
N GLY A 261 8.32 -0.65 7.04
CA GLY A 261 8.49 -0.89 5.61
C GLY A 261 7.66 -2.05 5.06
N GLU A 262 7.07 -2.88 5.93
CA GLU A 262 6.39 -4.12 5.52
C GLU A 262 4.92 -3.92 5.19
N GLU A 263 4.37 -2.74 5.39
CA GLU A 263 2.94 -2.46 5.23
C GLU A 263 2.51 -2.11 3.81
N SER A 264 3.44 -1.75 2.93
CA SER A 264 3.19 -1.68 1.49
C SER A 264 2.81 -3.05 0.88
N LEU A 265 2.91 -4.12 1.67
CA LEU A 265 2.43 -5.45 1.29
C LEU A 265 0.92 -5.55 1.06
N PHE A 266 0.12 -4.66 1.65
CA PHE A 266 -1.31 -4.62 1.35
C PHE A 266 -1.58 -4.37 -0.13
N HIS A 267 -0.76 -3.56 -0.78
CA HIS A 267 -0.91 -3.21 -2.19
C HIS A 267 -0.35 -4.28 -3.12
N THR A 268 0.60 -5.05 -2.62
CA THR A 268 1.44 -5.93 -3.44
C THR A 268 0.95 -7.36 -3.48
N LEU A 269 -0.05 -7.73 -2.68
CA LEU A 269 -0.61 -9.09 -2.69
C LEU A 269 -1.33 -9.34 -4.01
N GLY A 270 -0.51 -9.63 -5.02
CA GLY A 270 -0.82 -9.67 -6.45
C GLY A 270 -1.99 -10.54 -6.86
N GLU A 271 -2.48 -11.38 -5.98
CA GLU A 271 -3.55 -12.30 -6.25
C GLU A 271 -4.93 -11.71 -6.07
N ASP A 272 -5.12 -10.98 -5.00
CA ASP A 272 -6.36 -10.26 -4.83
C ASP A 272 -6.43 -9.10 -5.83
N LEU A 273 -5.30 -8.55 -6.26
CA LEU A 273 -5.21 -7.69 -7.43
C LEU A 273 -5.78 -8.38 -8.68
N PHE A 274 -5.41 -9.62 -8.95
CA PHE A 274 -5.92 -10.37 -10.11
C PHE A 274 -7.42 -10.68 -9.97
N ARG A 275 -7.87 -11.13 -8.79
CA ARG A 275 -9.29 -11.40 -8.51
C ARG A 275 -10.17 -10.16 -8.58
N VAL A 276 -9.69 -9.03 -8.07
CA VAL A 276 -10.43 -7.75 -8.16
C VAL A 276 -10.57 -7.33 -9.61
N CYS A 277 -9.51 -7.40 -10.39
CA CYS A 277 -9.57 -7.07 -11.81
C CYS A 277 -10.46 -8.02 -12.61
N GLU A 278 -10.43 -9.32 -12.32
CA GLU A 278 -11.36 -10.30 -12.92
C GLU A 278 -12.82 -9.98 -12.55
N LYS A 279 -13.11 -9.70 -11.28
CA LYS A 279 -14.45 -9.29 -10.84
C LYS A 279 -14.87 -7.96 -11.45
N LEU A 280 -13.98 -6.97 -11.51
CA LEU A 280 -14.27 -5.66 -12.09
C LEU A 280 -14.48 -5.75 -13.61
N LYS A 281 -13.70 -6.57 -14.34
CA LYS A 281 -13.96 -6.89 -15.75
C LYS A 281 -15.32 -7.55 -15.96
N GLN A 282 -15.70 -8.51 -15.12
CA GLN A 282 -17.04 -9.13 -15.15
C GLN A 282 -18.17 -8.14 -14.86
N GLN A 283 -17.88 -7.05 -14.16
CA GLN A 283 -18.80 -5.95 -13.85
C GLN A 283 -18.82 -4.85 -14.92
N GLY A 284 -18.03 -4.98 -16.00
CA GLY A 284 -18.05 -4.05 -17.15
C GLY A 284 -17.09 -2.86 -17.04
N TYR A 285 -16.15 -2.89 -16.12
CA TYR A 285 -15.06 -1.90 -16.11
C TYR A 285 -14.03 -2.28 -17.19
N ALA A 286 -13.80 -1.40 -18.14
CA ALA A 286 -12.73 -1.49 -19.13
C ALA A 286 -11.47 -0.82 -18.53
N PHE A 287 -10.41 -1.57 -18.41
CA PHE A 287 -9.08 -1.08 -18.06
C PHE A 287 -8.18 -1.06 -19.29
#